data_9dbc29f184b59bf5fdf8dcb5d9cb5066
#
_entry.id   9dbc29f184b59bf5fdf8dcb5d9cb5066
#
_cell.length_a   1.000
_cell.length_b   1.000
_cell.length_c   1.000
_cell.angle_alpha   90.00
_cell.angle_beta   90.00
_cell.angle_gamma   90.00
#
_symmetry.space_group_name_H-M   'P 1'
#
loop_
_entity.id
_entity.type
_entity.pdbx_description
1 polymer ?
#
loop_
_entity_poly.entity_id
_entity_poly.type
_entity_poly.pdbx_seq_one_letter_code
_entity_poly.pdbx_strand_id
1 'polypeptide(L)'
;MSRAYAAFTETGQALAETLARALPGPVTRCGHGGPSLAEWTAAAFAQNEALIFVGAVGIAVRAIAPLCRSKASDPAVVVVDECGHFAVPLLSGHLGGANDLARAIAALCGAVPVITTATDAHGLFAVDEWARHQNCRVLEPERIKTVSGKLLAG
;
A
#
# COMPACT_ATOMS: atom_id res chain seq x y z
N MET A 1 3.42 -12.12 1.79
CA MET A 1 3.71 -10.70 1.43
C MET A 1 4.75 -10.17 2.41
N SER A 2 5.96 -9.86 1.93
CA SER A 2 7.00 -9.16 2.69
C SER A 2 6.64 -7.69 2.83
N ARG A 3 6.86 -7.11 4.02
CA ARG A 3 6.44 -5.74 4.36
C ARG A 3 7.56 -4.99 5.04
N ALA A 4 7.58 -3.65 4.90
CA ALA A 4 8.43 -2.76 5.67
C ALA A 4 7.65 -1.50 6.07
N TYR A 5 7.93 -0.99 7.28
CA TYR A 5 7.26 0.17 7.86
C TYR A 5 8.24 1.33 8.03
N ALA A 6 7.83 2.52 7.63
CA ALA A 6 8.50 3.77 7.96
C ALA A 6 7.62 4.61 8.88
N ALA A 7 8.20 5.14 9.92
CA ALA A 7 7.59 6.13 10.82
C ALA A 7 8.53 7.33 11.01
N PHE A 8 7.99 8.45 11.48
CA PHE A 8 8.73 9.70 11.57
C PHE A 8 8.70 10.31 12.97
N THR A 9 7.69 9.94 13.76
CA THR A 9 7.45 10.41 15.13
C THR A 9 7.40 9.21 16.08
N GLU A 10 7.45 9.46 17.38
CA GLU A 10 7.28 8.41 18.40
C GLU A 10 5.87 7.81 18.33
N THR A 11 4.86 8.65 18.16
CA THR A 11 3.45 8.20 18.01
C THR A 11 3.30 7.30 16.80
N GLY A 12 3.82 7.72 15.65
CA GLY A 12 3.78 6.91 14.41
C GLY A 12 4.57 5.61 14.54
N GLN A 13 5.71 5.62 15.22
CA GLN A 13 6.49 4.41 15.48
C GLN A 13 5.71 3.41 16.36
N ALA A 14 5.09 3.86 17.44
CA ALA A 14 4.27 3.01 18.31
C ALA A 14 3.09 2.37 17.54
N LEU A 15 2.44 3.12 16.65
CA LEU A 15 1.39 2.58 15.77
C LEU A 15 1.98 1.55 14.80
N ALA A 16 3.10 1.87 14.13
CA ALA A 16 3.76 0.94 13.21
C ALA A 16 4.14 -0.37 13.89
N GLU A 17 4.70 -0.33 15.09
CA GLU A 17 5.05 -1.50 15.88
C GLU A 17 3.80 -2.32 16.27
N THR A 18 2.70 -1.65 16.59
CA THR A 18 1.43 -2.33 16.87
C THR A 18 0.90 -3.05 15.63
N LEU A 19 0.91 -2.42 14.48
CA LEU A 19 0.52 -3.04 13.21
C LEU A 19 1.44 -4.20 12.83
N ALA A 20 2.76 -4.04 13.03
CA ALA A 20 3.76 -5.05 12.69
C ALA A 20 3.65 -6.34 13.52
N ARG A 21 3.00 -6.32 14.68
CA ARG A 21 2.69 -7.55 15.45
C ARG A 21 1.70 -8.46 14.74
N ALA A 22 0.72 -7.90 14.05
CA ALA A 22 -0.30 -8.65 13.32
C ALA A 22 0.06 -8.84 11.84
N LEU A 23 0.75 -7.86 11.25
CA LEU A 23 1.20 -7.85 9.85
C LEU A 23 2.73 -7.73 9.84
N PRO A 24 3.49 -8.82 10.04
CA PRO A 24 4.93 -8.78 10.30
C PRO A 24 5.75 -8.07 9.22
N GLY A 25 6.70 -7.25 9.68
CA GLY A 25 7.67 -6.51 8.89
C GLY A 25 8.53 -5.61 9.78
N PRO A 26 9.77 -5.28 9.37
CA PRO A 26 10.64 -4.38 10.12
C PRO A 26 10.05 -2.96 10.18
N VAL A 27 10.15 -2.34 11.35
CA VAL A 27 9.76 -0.95 11.59
C VAL A 27 11.02 -0.09 11.65
N THR A 28 11.07 0.96 10.87
CA THR A 28 12.19 1.91 10.84
C THR A 28 11.69 3.32 11.11
N ARG A 29 12.32 4.00 12.06
CA ARG A 29 12.12 5.44 12.26
C ARG A 29 13.10 6.18 11.36
N CYS A 30 12.59 6.83 10.33
CA CYS A 30 13.39 7.62 9.39
C CYS A 30 13.72 9.00 9.98
N GLY A 31 14.92 9.50 9.73
CA GLY A 31 15.44 10.71 10.38
C GLY A 31 15.87 10.46 11.82
N HIS A 32 16.14 11.52 12.58
CA HIS A 32 16.49 11.45 14.01
C HIS A 32 17.58 10.41 14.36
N GLY A 33 18.64 10.33 13.55
CA GLY A 33 19.73 9.35 13.75
C GLY A 33 19.54 8.01 13.04
N GLY A 34 18.37 7.76 12.43
CA GLY A 34 18.13 6.63 11.54
C GLY A 34 18.46 6.96 10.07
N PRO A 35 18.17 6.04 9.14
CA PRO A 35 18.39 6.28 7.71
C PRO A 35 17.56 7.46 7.21
N SER A 36 18.03 8.11 6.16
CA SER A 36 17.22 9.07 5.44
C SER A 36 16.00 8.38 4.81
N LEU A 37 14.91 9.12 4.64
CA LEU A 37 13.70 8.57 4.01
C LEU A 37 13.99 8.07 2.58
N ALA A 38 14.82 8.79 1.83
CA ALA A 38 15.17 8.42 0.46
C ALA A 38 15.92 7.07 0.40
N GLU A 39 16.93 6.88 1.28
CA GLU A 39 17.69 5.62 1.37
C GLU A 39 16.80 4.46 1.79
N TRP A 40 16.00 4.65 2.85
CA TRP A 40 15.08 3.63 3.31
C TRP A 40 14.08 3.25 2.22
N THR A 41 13.45 4.25 1.56
CA THR A 41 12.43 4.00 0.55
C THR A 41 13.00 3.27 -0.66
N ALA A 42 14.19 3.66 -1.13
CA ALA A 42 14.83 2.98 -2.26
C ALA A 42 15.11 1.50 -1.96
N ALA A 43 15.64 1.20 -0.78
CA ALA A 43 15.91 -0.18 -0.36
C ALA A 43 14.62 -0.98 -0.16
N ALA A 44 13.65 -0.42 0.58
CA ALA A 44 12.39 -1.09 0.88
C ALA A 44 11.55 -1.35 -0.38
N PHE A 45 11.50 -0.40 -1.31
CA PHE A 45 10.76 -0.50 -2.57
C PHE A 45 11.29 -1.62 -3.48
N ALA A 46 12.61 -1.86 -3.45
CA ALA A 46 13.25 -2.92 -4.23
C ALA A 46 13.14 -4.31 -3.59
N GLN A 47 12.99 -4.39 -2.26
CA GLN A 47 13.13 -5.64 -1.51
C GLN A 47 11.83 -6.20 -0.96
N ASN A 48 10.76 -5.40 -0.91
CA ASN A 48 9.49 -5.80 -0.30
C ASN A 48 8.34 -5.77 -1.29
N GLU A 49 7.32 -6.57 -1.00
CA GLU A 49 6.05 -6.58 -1.73
C GLU A 49 5.12 -5.45 -1.27
N ALA A 50 5.33 -4.92 -0.06
CA ALA A 50 4.55 -3.80 0.47
C ALA A 50 5.36 -2.86 1.36
N LEU A 51 5.07 -1.56 1.24
CA LEU A 51 5.56 -0.50 2.12
C LEU A 51 4.40 0.16 2.84
N ILE A 52 4.55 0.33 4.14
CA ILE A 52 3.60 1.04 4.98
C ILE A 52 4.28 2.29 5.56
N PHE A 53 3.78 3.47 5.21
CA PHE A 53 4.24 4.73 5.78
C PHE A 53 3.25 5.15 6.88
N VAL A 54 3.75 5.34 8.10
CA VAL A 54 2.95 5.88 9.20
C VAL A 54 3.29 7.35 9.36
N GLY A 55 2.46 8.20 8.74
CA GLY A 55 2.67 9.65 8.67
C GLY A 55 1.86 10.30 7.57
N ALA A 56 2.27 11.50 7.11
CA ALA A 56 1.54 12.25 6.11
C ALA A 56 1.69 11.66 4.70
N VAL A 57 0.58 11.62 3.95
CA VAL A 57 0.52 11.14 2.54
C VAL A 57 1.58 11.84 1.66
N GLY A 58 1.75 13.16 1.81
CA GLY A 58 2.70 13.92 0.99
C GLY A 58 4.16 13.51 1.18
N ILE A 59 4.52 12.98 2.36
CA ILE A 59 5.87 12.44 2.63
C ILE A 59 6.07 11.17 1.79
N ALA A 60 5.12 10.25 1.85
CA ALA A 60 5.17 9.01 1.10
C ALA A 60 5.20 9.25 -0.42
N VAL A 61 4.33 10.14 -0.93
CA VAL A 61 4.27 10.48 -2.35
C VAL A 61 5.62 10.97 -2.87
N ARG A 62 6.26 11.92 -2.16
CA ARG A 62 7.57 12.43 -2.56
C ARG A 62 8.66 11.37 -2.51
N ALA A 63 8.58 10.44 -1.56
CA ALA A 63 9.56 9.37 -1.41
C ALA A 63 9.47 8.32 -2.51
N ILE A 64 8.25 7.92 -2.91
CA ILE A 64 8.05 6.86 -3.90
C ILE A 64 8.05 7.36 -5.35
N ALA A 65 7.69 8.62 -5.60
CA ALA A 65 7.52 9.15 -6.96
C ALA A 65 8.71 8.88 -7.90
N PRO A 66 9.98 9.03 -7.49
CA PRO A 66 11.12 8.75 -8.34
C PRO A 66 11.31 7.26 -8.67
N LEU A 67 10.66 6.36 -7.92
CA LEU A 67 10.83 4.91 -7.99
C LEU A 67 9.71 4.22 -8.77
N CYS A 68 8.57 4.88 -8.92
CA CYS A 68 7.39 4.32 -9.58
C CYS A 68 7.65 4.03 -11.06
N ARG A 69 7.30 2.82 -11.50
CA ARG A 69 7.50 2.33 -12.87
C ARG A 69 6.22 1.77 -13.48
N SER A 70 5.61 0.80 -12.82
CA SER A 70 4.44 0.10 -13.35
C SER A 70 3.59 -0.50 -12.23
N LYS A 71 2.27 -0.40 -12.36
CA LYS A 71 1.32 -1.07 -11.45
C LYS A 71 1.46 -2.59 -11.40
N ALA A 72 2.16 -3.19 -12.36
CA ALA A 72 2.39 -4.63 -12.42
C ALA A 72 3.67 -5.06 -11.68
N SER A 73 4.60 -4.14 -11.44
CA SER A 73 5.90 -4.43 -10.82
C SER A 73 6.14 -3.69 -9.50
N ASP A 74 5.49 -2.54 -9.33
CA ASP A 74 5.70 -1.73 -8.15
C ASP A 74 5.02 -2.36 -6.93
N PRO A 75 5.64 -2.29 -5.74
CA PRO A 75 5.06 -2.83 -4.52
C PRO A 75 3.76 -2.12 -4.13
N ALA A 76 2.97 -2.78 -3.29
CA ALA A 76 1.86 -2.12 -2.62
C ALA A 76 2.39 -0.99 -1.72
N VAL A 77 1.77 0.17 -1.77
CA VAL A 77 2.09 1.26 -0.84
C VAL A 77 0.82 1.72 -0.14
N VAL A 78 0.86 1.69 1.18
CA VAL A 78 -0.23 2.18 2.05
C VAL A 78 0.32 3.24 2.98
N VAL A 79 -0.44 4.31 3.17
CA VAL A 79 -0.17 5.33 4.19
C VAL A 79 -1.22 5.26 5.28
N VAL A 80 -0.77 5.33 6.52
CA VAL A 80 -1.62 5.45 7.70
C VAL A 80 -1.23 6.74 8.41
N ASP A 81 -2.19 7.61 8.76
CA ASP A 81 -1.85 8.76 9.60
C ASP A 81 -1.39 8.30 10.99
N GLU A 82 -0.58 9.09 11.66
CA GLU A 82 0.05 8.66 12.92
C GLU A 82 -0.92 8.42 14.08
N CYS A 83 -2.16 8.91 13.96
CA CYS A 83 -3.24 8.66 14.90
C CYS A 83 -4.09 7.44 14.54
N GLY A 84 -3.88 6.84 13.36
CA GLY A 84 -4.61 5.65 12.92
C GLY A 84 -6.05 5.92 12.50
N HIS A 85 -6.36 7.13 12.00
CA HIS A 85 -7.72 7.45 11.55
C HIS A 85 -8.02 6.98 10.13
N PHE A 86 -7.01 6.99 9.25
CA PHE A 86 -7.17 6.67 7.83
C PHE A 86 -6.08 5.74 7.35
N ALA A 87 -6.44 4.75 6.55
CA ALA A 87 -5.51 3.87 5.83
C ALA A 87 -5.73 4.07 4.32
N VAL A 88 -4.73 4.64 3.64
CA VAL A 88 -4.84 5.10 2.26
C VAL A 88 -3.92 4.27 1.36
N PRO A 89 -4.46 3.42 0.47
CA PRO A 89 -3.66 2.75 -0.54
C PRO A 89 -3.24 3.75 -1.62
N LEU A 90 -1.93 3.98 -1.77
CA LEU A 90 -1.39 4.93 -2.74
C LEU A 90 -0.99 4.28 -4.06
N LEU A 91 -0.49 3.05 -4.03
CA LEU A 91 0.11 2.41 -5.20
C LEU A 91 -0.25 0.92 -5.22
N SER A 92 -0.44 0.39 -6.43
CA SER A 92 -0.69 -1.05 -6.68
C SER A 92 -1.89 -1.60 -5.91
N GLY A 93 -3.05 -0.91 -6.01
CA GLY A 93 -4.28 -1.21 -5.27
C GLY A 93 -4.75 -2.65 -5.41
N HIS A 94 -4.97 -3.13 -6.63
CA HIS A 94 -5.47 -4.49 -6.91
C HIS A 94 -4.35 -5.52 -7.01
N LEU A 95 -3.54 -5.47 -8.07
CA LEU A 95 -2.48 -6.46 -8.33
C LEU A 95 -1.46 -6.56 -7.19
N GLY A 96 -1.02 -5.43 -6.68
CA GLY A 96 -0.09 -5.39 -5.55
C GLY A 96 -0.75 -5.66 -4.20
N GLY A 97 -2.09 -5.52 -4.11
CA GLY A 97 -2.85 -5.78 -2.90
C GLY A 97 -2.89 -4.64 -1.89
N ALA A 98 -2.60 -3.40 -2.31
CA ALA A 98 -2.64 -2.26 -1.39
C ALA A 98 -4.04 -1.99 -0.83
N ASN A 99 -5.12 -2.24 -1.60
CA ASN A 99 -6.49 -2.08 -1.12
C ASN A 99 -6.80 -3.05 0.02
N ASP A 100 -6.45 -4.34 -0.12
CA ASP A 100 -6.65 -5.33 0.93
C ASP A 100 -5.77 -5.06 2.15
N LEU A 101 -4.53 -4.62 1.91
CA LEU A 101 -3.64 -4.24 3.00
C LEU A 101 -4.19 -3.05 3.79
N ALA A 102 -4.75 -2.05 3.11
CA ALA A 102 -5.41 -0.91 3.76
C ALA A 102 -6.63 -1.35 4.58
N ARG A 103 -7.45 -2.28 4.06
CA ARG A 103 -8.59 -2.87 4.80
C ARG A 103 -8.11 -3.64 6.04
N ALA A 104 -7.05 -4.44 5.90
CA ALA A 104 -6.48 -5.20 7.02
C ALA A 104 -5.91 -4.28 8.11
N ILE A 105 -5.17 -3.23 7.74
CA ILE A 105 -4.67 -2.22 8.66
C ILE A 105 -5.83 -1.51 9.36
N ALA A 106 -6.85 -1.09 8.59
CA ALA A 106 -8.03 -0.42 9.13
C ALA A 106 -8.74 -1.27 10.19
N ALA A 107 -8.90 -2.57 9.94
CA ALA A 107 -9.49 -3.50 10.91
C ALA A 107 -8.68 -3.64 12.20
N LEU A 108 -7.34 -3.48 12.14
CA LEU A 108 -6.46 -3.60 13.31
C LEU A 108 -6.45 -2.35 14.20
N CYS A 109 -6.54 -1.15 13.64
CA CYS A 109 -6.43 0.10 14.39
C CYS A 109 -7.73 0.94 14.41
N GLY A 110 -8.81 0.46 13.78
CA GLY A 110 -10.07 1.19 13.71
C GLY A 110 -10.08 2.33 12.68
N ALA A 111 -9.10 2.36 11.78
CA ALA A 111 -9.02 3.37 10.73
C ALA A 111 -10.14 3.23 9.69
N VAL A 112 -10.38 4.30 8.94
CA VAL A 112 -11.20 4.26 7.73
C VAL A 112 -10.31 3.90 6.54
N PRO A 113 -10.56 2.79 5.81
CA PRO A 113 -9.82 2.49 4.58
C PRO A 113 -10.33 3.40 3.45
N VAL A 114 -9.44 4.20 2.88
CA VAL A 114 -9.78 5.19 1.83
C VAL A 114 -9.53 4.58 0.45
N ILE A 115 -10.41 3.67 0.04
CA ILE A 115 -10.31 2.97 -1.25
C ILE A 115 -10.90 3.86 -2.34
N THR A 116 -10.11 4.18 -3.36
CA THR A 116 -10.48 5.13 -4.43
C THR A 116 -10.49 4.51 -5.83
N THR A 117 -10.15 3.23 -5.98
CA THR A 117 -10.19 2.53 -7.27
C THR A 117 -11.62 2.49 -7.81
N ALA A 118 -11.80 2.79 -9.08
CA ALA A 118 -13.12 2.98 -9.67
C ALA A 118 -14.01 1.73 -9.57
N THR A 119 -13.45 0.54 -9.77
CA THR A 119 -14.18 -0.73 -9.63
C THR A 119 -14.70 -0.94 -8.21
N ASP A 120 -13.88 -0.66 -7.18
CA ASP A 120 -14.32 -0.72 -5.79
C ASP A 120 -15.39 0.34 -5.48
N ALA A 121 -15.20 1.57 -5.96
CA ALA A 121 -16.14 2.66 -5.72
C ALA A 121 -17.53 2.38 -6.31
N HIS A 122 -17.59 1.61 -7.40
CA HIS A 122 -18.85 1.20 -8.05
C HIS A 122 -19.32 -0.20 -7.65
N GLY A 123 -18.60 -0.91 -6.77
CA GLY A 123 -18.92 -2.28 -6.38
C GLY A 123 -18.83 -3.29 -7.54
N LEU A 124 -17.98 -3.01 -8.54
CA LEU A 124 -17.82 -3.83 -9.72
C LEU A 124 -16.72 -4.87 -9.56
N PHE A 125 -16.83 -5.94 -10.35
CA PHE A 125 -15.84 -7.01 -10.35
C PHE A 125 -14.48 -6.52 -10.84
N ALA A 126 -13.45 -6.67 -9.99
CA ALA A 126 -12.05 -6.40 -10.32
C ALA A 126 -11.34 -7.74 -10.61
N VAL A 127 -11.10 -8.02 -11.90
CA VAL A 127 -10.53 -9.29 -12.35
C VAL A 127 -9.13 -9.56 -11.78
N ASP A 128 -8.33 -8.53 -11.60
CA ASP A 128 -6.98 -8.60 -11.07
C ASP A 128 -6.97 -8.85 -9.54
N GLU A 129 -7.87 -8.24 -8.80
CA GLU A 129 -8.08 -8.52 -7.38
C GLU A 129 -8.57 -9.94 -7.17
N TRP A 130 -9.57 -10.37 -7.95
CA TRP A 130 -10.09 -11.74 -7.90
C TRP A 130 -8.99 -12.76 -8.22
N ALA A 131 -8.21 -12.56 -9.28
CA ALA A 131 -7.13 -13.46 -9.65
C ALA A 131 -6.09 -13.59 -8.51
N ARG A 132 -5.76 -12.48 -7.85
CA ARG A 132 -4.87 -12.48 -6.70
C ARG A 132 -5.43 -13.28 -5.52
N HIS A 133 -6.73 -13.11 -5.19
CA HIS A 133 -7.39 -13.87 -4.13
C HIS A 133 -7.45 -15.38 -4.43
N GLN A 134 -7.50 -15.76 -5.70
CA GLN A 134 -7.47 -17.16 -6.13
C GLN A 134 -6.06 -17.72 -6.34
N ASN A 135 -5.01 -16.95 -6.00
CA ASN A 135 -3.61 -17.29 -6.32
C ASN A 135 -3.38 -17.55 -7.82
N CYS A 136 -4.17 -16.91 -8.68
CA CYS A 136 -4.05 -16.99 -10.13
C CYS A 136 -3.20 -15.83 -10.66
N ARG A 137 -2.42 -16.11 -11.70
CA ARG A 137 -1.67 -15.08 -12.42
C ARG A 137 -2.49 -14.59 -13.62
N VAL A 138 -2.60 -13.28 -13.77
CA VAL A 138 -3.15 -12.68 -15.00
C VAL A 138 -2.08 -12.77 -16.09
N LEU A 139 -2.39 -13.48 -17.19
CA LEU A 139 -1.44 -13.71 -18.28
C LEU A 139 -1.18 -12.46 -19.11
N GLU A 140 -2.21 -11.63 -19.33
CA GLU A 140 -2.17 -10.41 -20.13
C GLU A 140 -2.59 -9.20 -19.25
N PRO A 141 -1.72 -8.71 -18.35
CA PRO A 141 -2.08 -7.64 -17.40
C PRO A 141 -2.47 -6.32 -18.10
N GLU A 142 -1.99 -6.08 -19.31
CA GLU A 142 -2.35 -4.92 -20.13
C GLU A 142 -3.84 -4.90 -20.50
N ARG A 143 -4.50 -6.05 -20.57
CA ARG A 143 -5.93 -6.16 -20.87
C ARG A 143 -6.84 -5.86 -19.69
N ILE A 144 -6.32 -5.84 -18.46
CA ILE A 144 -7.09 -5.49 -17.27
C ILE A 144 -7.78 -4.14 -17.45
N LYS A 145 -7.05 -3.14 -17.97
CA LYS A 145 -7.60 -1.81 -18.23
C LYS A 145 -8.80 -1.83 -19.20
N THR A 146 -8.73 -2.67 -20.24
CA THR A 146 -9.81 -2.80 -21.22
C THR A 146 -11.04 -3.46 -20.61
N VAL A 147 -10.85 -4.53 -19.83
CA VAL A 147 -11.96 -5.25 -19.16
C VAL A 147 -12.62 -4.34 -18.12
N SER A 148 -11.84 -3.73 -17.24
CA SER A 148 -12.36 -2.80 -16.22
C SER A 148 -13.08 -1.60 -16.84
N GLY A 149 -12.54 -1.05 -17.94
CA GLY A 149 -13.17 0.05 -18.68
C GLY A 149 -14.53 -0.32 -19.27
N LYS A 150 -14.67 -1.54 -19.80
CA LYS A 150 -15.97 -2.04 -20.29
C LYS A 150 -16.98 -2.26 -19.16
N LEU A 151 -16.53 -2.81 -18.02
CA LEU A 151 -17.41 -3.00 -16.85
C LEU A 151 -17.89 -1.66 -16.28
N LEU A 152 -17.06 -0.62 -16.33
CA LEU A 152 -17.43 0.73 -15.89
C LEU A 152 -18.37 1.45 -16.87
N ALA A 153 -18.33 1.08 -18.14
CA ALA A 153 -19.19 1.68 -19.17
C ALA A 153 -20.59 1.03 -19.27
N GLY A 154 -20.80 -0.13 -18.68
CA GLY A 154 -22.07 -0.87 -18.70
C GLY A 154 -22.13 -1.89 -19.83
#